data_fd9a2364b0fbece1d3ab998e3c0e2bb1
#
_entry.id   fd9a2364b0fbece1d3ab998e3c0e2bb1
#
_cell.length_a   1.000
_cell.length_b   1.000
_cell.length_c   1.000
_cell.angle_alpha   90.00
_cell.angle_beta   90.00
_cell.angle_gamma   90.00
#
_symmetry.space_group_name_H-M   'P 1'
#
loop_
_entity.id
_entity.type
_entity.pdbx_description
1 polymer ?
#
loop_
_entity_poly.entity_id
_entity_poly.type
_entity_poly.pdbx_seq_one_letter_code
_entity_poly.pdbx_strand_id
1 'polypeptide(L)'
;MLDAIPVLSSEECELARQAVHALRSSWITRGSADYPFYTVGAASYIDAVPGTKPPRYSEILVETNPVLREHFDWLYARVMNKLSVHLQAVVRTADELALPGFHVWQGLSVPTSSLSIHFDLQYLSVPWLDVARSDHSRPLSFTLPIALPRGGGGLNTWDLSFEEQAAQLQASKFAPVEEIAQSRTRTFHPYTPGVLMLHSGHTLHQIAAVDKVYPDDERITLQGHGLYCDGAWTIYW
;
A
#
# COMPACT_ATOMS: atom_id res chain seq x y z
N MET A 1 -10.46 -10.13 6.84
CA MET A 1 -10.73 -10.77 5.51
C MET A 1 -9.62 -10.35 4.59
N LEU A 2 -9.06 -11.27 3.82
CA LEU A 2 -8.06 -10.99 2.79
C LEU A 2 -8.57 -11.61 1.50
N ASP A 3 -8.68 -10.79 0.45
CA ASP A 3 -9.27 -11.19 -0.82
C ASP A 3 -8.26 -10.98 -1.95
N ALA A 4 -8.23 -11.92 -2.90
CA ALA A 4 -7.40 -11.87 -4.10
C ALA A 4 -8.28 -11.58 -5.32
N ILE A 5 -8.07 -10.44 -5.97
CA ILE A 5 -8.92 -9.93 -7.05
C ILE A 5 -8.10 -9.83 -8.33
N PRO A 6 -8.38 -10.65 -9.38
CA PRO A 6 -7.73 -10.50 -10.67
C PRO A 6 -8.05 -9.14 -11.32
N VAL A 7 -7.00 -8.35 -11.61
CA VAL A 7 -7.12 -6.99 -12.16
C VAL A 7 -6.47 -6.88 -13.53
N LEU A 8 -5.24 -7.40 -13.70
CA LEU A 8 -4.44 -7.26 -14.91
C LEU A 8 -4.05 -8.60 -15.49
N SER A 9 -3.91 -8.66 -16.82
CA SER A 9 -3.22 -9.75 -17.51
C SER A 9 -1.70 -9.59 -17.40
N SER A 10 -0.95 -10.59 -17.82
CA SER A 10 0.53 -10.52 -17.87
C SER A 10 1.02 -9.41 -18.79
N GLU A 11 0.37 -9.22 -19.94
CA GLU A 11 0.68 -8.16 -20.90
C GLU A 11 0.38 -6.78 -20.31
N GLU A 12 -0.73 -6.63 -19.58
CA GLU A 12 -1.08 -5.38 -18.89
C GLU A 12 -0.10 -5.08 -17.74
N CYS A 13 0.38 -6.09 -17.03
CA CYS A 13 1.45 -5.93 -16.04
C CYS A 13 2.74 -5.42 -16.70
N GLU A 14 3.12 -5.98 -17.85
CA GLU A 14 4.31 -5.53 -18.56
C GLU A 14 4.16 -4.09 -19.08
N LEU A 15 2.98 -3.70 -19.59
CA LEU A 15 2.70 -2.31 -19.96
C LEU A 15 2.82 -1.36 -18.75
N ALA A 16 2.25 -1.73 -17.61
CA ALA A 16 2.37 -0.93 -16.39
C ALA A 16 3.83 -0.83 -15.93
N ARG A 17 4.60 -1.92 -15.99
CA ARG A 17 6.02 -1.97 -15.66
C ARG A 17 6.83 -1.00 -16.52
N GLN A 18 6.63 -1.04 -17.84
CA GLN A 18 7.29 -0.14 -18.79
C GLN A 18 6.96 1.33 -18.52
N ALA A 19 5.68 1.64 -18.21
CA ALA A 19 5.28 2.99 -17.87
C ALA A 19 5.94 3.48 -16.55
N VAL A 20 6.04 2.62 -15.53
CA VAL A 20 6.79 2.95 -14.30
C VAL A 20 8.25 3.26 -14.62
N HIS A 21 8.92 2.45 -15.45
CA HIS A 21 10.31 2.70 -15.85
C HIS A 21 10.48 3.97 -16.69
N ALA A 22 9.52 4.30 -17.55
CA ALA A 22 9.53 5.55 -18.32
C ALA A 22 9.50 6.79 -17.41
N LEU A 23 8.93 6.67 -16.21
CA LEU A 23 8.87 7.73 -15.20
C LEU A 23 10.07 7.74 -14.23
N ARG A 24 11.22 7.13 -14.60
CA ARG A 24 12.36 7.03 -13.67
C ARG A 24 12.85 8.38 -13.14
N SER A 25 12.74 9.45 -13.90
CA SER A 25 13.08 10.82 -13.46
C SER A 25 12.15 11.36 -12.37
N SER A 26 10.95 10.81 -12.24
CA SER A 26 9.95 11.16 -11.22
C SER A 26 9.97 10.23 -10.00
N TRP A 27 10.91 9.28 -9.95
CA TRP A 27 11.04 8.40 -8.80
C TRP A 27 11.62 9.15 -7.61
N ILE A 28 10.97 9.03 -6.47
CA ILE A 28 11.41 9.63 -5.23
C ILE A 28 12.22 8.58 -4.46
N THR A 29 13.50 8.87 -4.22
CA THR A 29 14.37 7.97 -3.46
C THR A 29 13.94 7.92 -2.00
N ARG A 30 13.84 6.71 -1.45
CA ARG A 30 13.47 6.39 -0.08
C ARG A 30 14.50 5.44 0.54
N GLY A 31 14.37 5.22 1.83
CA GLY A 31 15.26 4.32 2.56
C GLY A 31 16.66 4.91 2.81
N SER A 32 17.60 4.05 3.15
CA SER A 32 19.02 4.44 3.35
C SER A 32 19.81 4.35 2.04
N ALA A 33 21.02 4.91 2.05
CA ALA A 33 21.92 4.82 0.90
C ALA A 33 22.30 3.36 0.57
N ASP A 34 22.36 2.49 1.57
CA ASP A 34 22.72 1.07 1.39
C ASP A 34 21.54 0.21 0.91
N TYR A 35 20.31 0.62 1.23
CA TYR A 35 19.09 -0.09 0.89
C TYR A 35 18.02 0.89 0.34
N PRO A 36 18.28 1.51 -0.82
CA PRO A 36 17.35 2.43 -1.41
C PRO A 36 16.13 1.69 -1.99
N PHE A 37 14.97 2.28 -1.81
CA PHE A 37 13.79 1.96 -2.61
C PHE A 37 13.19 3.26 -3.13
N TYR A 38 12.25 3.16 -4.03
CA TYR A 38 11.68 4.33 -4.67
C TYR A 38 10.16 4.30 -4.58
N THR A 39 9.57 5.50 -4.53
CA THR A 39 8.13 5.67 -4.72
C THR A 39 7.86 6.52 -5.96
N VAL A 40 6.76 6.22 -6.65
CA VAL A 40 6.19 7.09 -7.67
C VAL A 40 4.83 7.52 -7.15
N GLY A 41 4.76 8.76 -6.66
CA GLY A 41 3.62 9.29 -5.90
C GLY A 41 3.97 9.62 -4.45
N ALA A 42 3.08 10.35 -3.77
CA ALA A 42 3.18 10.67 -2.36
C ALA A 42 2.68 9.50 -1.53
N ALA A 43 3.50 9.01 -0.61
CA ALA A 43 3.17 7.91 0.29
C ALA A 43 2.81 8.44 1.68
N SER A 44 1.56 8.34 2.09
CA SER A 44 1.07 8.93 3.33
C SER A 44 1.85 8.49 4.56
N TYR A 45 2.26 7.22 4.65
CA TYR A 45 3.01 6.67 5.77
C TYR A 45 4.46 7.22 5.88
N ILE A 46 4.96 7.90 4.84
CA ILE A 46 6.27 8.59 4.86
C ILE A 46 6.08 10.10 4.86
N ASP A 47 5.19 10.61 4.00
CA ASP A 47 5.13 12.03 3.65
C ASP A 47 4.12 12.81 4.50
N ALA A 48 3.14 12.12 5.14
CA ALA A 48 2.13 12.73 6.01
C ALA A 48 2.41 12.51 7.51
N VAL A 49 3.59 12.04 7.91
CA VAL A 49 3.92 11.77 9.32
C VAL A 49 3.86 13.06 10.15
N PRO A 50 3.09 13.08 11.27
CA PRO A 50 3.02 14.25 12.14
C PRO A 50 4.42 14.68 12.66
N GLY A 51 4.69 15.99 12.59
CA GLY A 51 5.98 16.54 13.05
C GLY A 51 7.05 16.68 11.96
N THR A 52 6.87 16.10 10.78
CA THR A 52 7.68 16.43 9.61
C THR A 52 7.27 17.83 9.11
N LYS A 53 8.23 18.78 9.02
CA LYS A 53 7.98 20.11 8.47
C LYS A 53 8.81 20.33 7.22
N PRO A 54 8.22 20.85 6.15
CA PRO A 54 6.78 20.96 5.90
C PRO A 54 6.12 19.60 5.68
N PRO A 55 4.80 19.46 5.80
CA PRO A 55 4.11 18.25 5.41
C PRO A 55 4.30 18.06 3.89
N ARG A 56 5.26 17.22 3.54
CA ARG A 56 5.67 16.98 2.13
C ARG A 56 4.57 16.32 1.30
N TYR A 57 3.60 15.68 1.97
CA TYR A 57 2.53 14.95 1.31
C TYR A 57 1.77 15.81 0.29
N SER A 58 1.29 17.00 0.70
CA SER A 58 0.53 17.89 -0.19
C SER A 58 1.39 18.47 -1.32
N GLU A 59 2.66 18.76 -1.07
CA GLU A 59 3.58 19.23 -2.10
C GLU A 59 3.83 18.14 -3.16
N ILE A 60 4.14 16.93 -2.71
CA ILE A 60 4.44 15.81 -3.60
C ILE A 60 3.21 15.40 -4.41
N LEU A 61 2.01 15.33 -3.79
CA LEU A 61 0.80 14.96 -4.53
C LEU A 61 0.46 15.95 -5.65
N VAL A 62 0.66 17.26 -5.44
CA VAL A 62 0.42 18.28 -6.46
C VAL A 62 1.34 18.07 -7.68
N GLU A 63 2.58 17.65 -7.46
CA GLU A 63 3.54 17.38 -8.53
C GLU A 63 3.29 16.02 -9.19
N THR A 64 2.93 15.00 -8.41
CA THR A 64 2.92 13.61 -8.89
C THR A 64 1.55 13.13 -9.39
N ASN A 65 0.43 13.61 -8.81
CA ASN A 65 -0.89 13.17 -9.27
C ASN A 65 -1.14 13.43 -10.77
N PRO A 66 -0.78 14.61 -11.35
CA PRO A 66 -0.94 14.83 -12.79
C PRO A 66 -0.15 13.83 -13.63
N VAL A 67 1.10 13.56 -13.25
CA VAL A 67 1.97 12.60 -13.93
C VAL A 67 1.40 11.19 -13.84
N LEU A 68 0.93 10.78 -12.65
CA LEU A 68 0.31 9.48 -12.45
C LEU A 68 -0.98 9.34 -13.27
N ARG A 69 -1.82 10.38 -13.36
CA ARG A 69 -3.02 10.36 -14.22
C ARG A 69 -2.65 10.20 -15.68
N GLU A 70 -1.71 10.98 -16.19
CA GLU A 70 -1.30 10.92 -17.59
C GLU A 70 -0.88 9.51 -18.02
N HIS A 71 -0.16 8.78 -17.17
CA HIS A 71 0.40 7.48 -17.51
C HIS A 71 -0.45 6.28 -17.07
N PHE A 72 -1.27 6.42 -16.02
CA PHE A 72 -1.94 5.29 -15.37
C PHE A 72 -3.47 5.44 -15.20
N ASP A 73 -4.11 6.39 -15.89
CA ASP A 73 -5.56 6.59 -15.78
C ASP A 73 -6.35 5.31 -16.12
N TRP A 74 -5.88 4.58 -17.15
CA TRP A 74 -6.42 3.28 -17.52
C TRP A 74 -6.31 2.24 -16.39
N LEU A 75 -5.20 2.23 -15.66
CA LEU A 75 -4.94 1.32 -14.55
C LEU A 75 -5.84 1.68 -13.35
N TYR A 76 -5.93 2.96 -13.01
CA TYR A 76 -6.83 3.42 -11.94
C TYR A 76 -8.29 3.11 -12.25
N ALA A 77 -8.74 3.35 -13.47
CA ALA A 77 -10.09 2.98 -13.89
C ALA A 77 -10.34 1.47 -13.72
N ARG A 78 -9.38 0.63 -14.08
CA ARG A 78 -9.46 -0.82 -13.90
C ARG A 78 -9.51 -1.22 -12.43
N VAL A 79 -8.62 -0.68 -11.59
CA VAL A 79 -8.59 -0.95 -10.15
C VAL A 79 -9.90 -0.50 -9.49
N MET A 80 -10.35 0.73 -9.73
CA MET A 80 -11.61 1.24 -9.18
C MET A 80 -12.81 0.40 -9.60
N ASN A 81 -12.88 0.00 -10.87
CA ASN A 81 -13.97 -0.86 -11.35
C ASN A 81 -13.98 -2.22 -10.62
N LYS A 82 -12.83 -2.88 -10.52
CA LYS A 82 -12.71 -4.19 -9.85
C LYS A 82 -13.04 -4.10 -8.36
N LEU A 83 -12.56 -3.06 -7.69
CA LEU A 83 -12.89 -2.81 -6.30
C LEU A 83 -14.38 -2.47 -6.13
N SER A 84 -14.98 -1.66 -7.03
CA SER A 84 -16.40 -1.33 -6.95
C SER A 84 -17.31 -2.56 -7.07
N VAL A 85 -16.98 -3.47 -8.00
CA VAL A 85 -17.70 -4.74 -8.16
C VAL A 85 -17.55 -5.60 -6.91
N HIS A 86 -16.33 -5.73 -6.38
CA HIS A 86 -16.05 -6.57 -5.24
C HIS A 86 -16.71 -6.05 -3.94
N LEU A 87 -16.59 -4.74 -3.71
CA LEU A 87 -17.13 -4.07 -2.52
C LEU A 87 -18.63 -3.73 -2.62
N GLN A 88 -19.23 -3.94 -3.80
CA GLN A 88 -20.62 -3.58 -4.10
C GLN A 88 -20.94 -2.10 -3.76
N ALA A 89 -19.98 -1.23 -3.99
CA ALA A 89 -20.06 0.20 -3.70
C ALA A 89 -19.20 1.00 -4.68
N VAL A 90 -19.51 2.29 -4.83
CA VAL A 90 -18.70 3.19 -5.64
C VAL A 90 -17.30 3.33 -5.04
N VAL A 91 -16.28 3.26 -5.90
CA VAL A 91 -14.88 3.54 -5.55
C VAL A 91 -14.42 4.74 -6.36
N ARG A 92 -13.82 5.71 -5.71
CA ARG A 92 -13.35 6.96 -6.31
C ARG A 92 -12.00 7.41 -5.75
N THR A 93 -11.35 8.33 -6.41
CA THR A 93 -10.24 9.13 -5.89
C THR A 93 -10.74 10.50 -5.47
N ALA A 94 -9.92 11.25 -4.73
CA ALA A 94 -10.16 12.66 -4.38
C ALA A 94 -8.92 13.49 -4.79
N ASP A 95 -9.14 14.69 -5.29
CA ASP A 95 -8.04 15.52 -5.82
C ASP A 95 -7.09 16.03 -4.74
N GLU A 96 -7.58 16.09 -3.49
CA GLU A 96 -6.82 16.52 -2.31
C GLU A 96 -5.97 15.38 -1.70
N LEU A 97 -6.09 14.18 -2.23
CA LEU A 97 -5.36 13.00 -1.77
C LEU A 97 -4.42 12.49 -2.85
N ALA A 98 -3.31 11.90 -2.43
CA ALA A 98 -2.43 11.21 -3.36
C ALA A 98 -3.15 10.03 -4.00
N LEU A 99 -2.97 9.88 -5.31
CA LEU A 99 -3.40 8.68 -6.02
C LEU A 99 -2.64 7.47 -5.51
N PRO A 100 -3.22 6.25 -5.59
CA PRO A 100 -2.46 5.03 -5.38
C PRO A 100 -1.16 5.06 -6.17
N GLY A 101 -0.05 4.77 -5.50
CA GLY A 101 1.28 4.98 -6.05
C GLY A 101 2.11 3.71 -6.07
N PHE A 102 3.31 3.79 -6.63
CA PHE A 102 4.16 2.62 -6.80
C PHE A 102 5.31 2.59 -5.81
N HIS A 103 5.52 1.41 -5.21
CA HIS A 103 6.79 1.04 -4.60
C HIS A 103 7.64 0.30 -5.63
N VAL A 104 8.90 0.70 -5.72
CA VAL A 104 9.89 0.10 -6.62
C VAL A 104 11.14 -0.27 -5.85
N TRP A 105 11.50 -1.54 -5.83
CA TRP A 105 12.77 -2.06 -5.36
C TRP A 105 13.52 -2.69 -6.53
N GLN A 106 14.83 -2.48 -6.60
CA GLN A 106 15.67 -3.01 -7.67
C GLN A 106 16.87 -3.73 -7.12
N GLY A 107 17.22 -4.86 -7.78
CA GLY A 107 18.41 -5.64 -7.46
C GLY A 107 18.48 -6.02 -5.99
N LEU A 108 19.64 -5.87 -5.39
CA LEU A 108 19.89 -6.26 -4.02
C LEU A 108 19.18 -5.41 -2.96
N SER A 109 18.48 -4.35 -3.35
CA SER A 109 17.61 -3.57 -2.45
C SER A 109 16.24 -4.22 -2.20
N VAL A 110 15.88 -5.26 -2.96
CA VAL A 110 14.67 -6.05 -2.68
C VAL A 110 14.80 -6.67 -1.28
N PRO A 111 13.80 -6.51 -0.39
CA PRO A 111 13.92 -6.94 1.00
C PRO A 111 14.11 -8.46 1.14
N THR A 112 15.24 -8.89 1.68
CA THR A 112 15.54 -10.27 2.08
C THR A 112 15.29 -10.53 3.56
N SER A 113 14.98 -9.48 4.32
CA SER A 113 14.48 -9.55 5.69
C SER A 113 13.05 -9.03 5.73
N SER A 114 12.28 -9.52 6.68
CA SER A 114 10.91 -9.03 6.90
C SER A 114 10.91 -7.55 7.26
N LEU A 115 9.99 -6.79 6.66
CA LEU A 115 9.77 -5.39 7.02
C LEU A 115 9.01 -5.30 8.36
N SER A 116 8.69 -4.08 8.80
CA SER A 116 7.96 -3.87 10.05
C SER A 116 6.58 -4.54 10.04
N ILE A 117 6.18 -5.04 11.21
CA ILE A 117 4.81 -5.51 11.47
C ILE A 117 3.97 -4.29 11.84
N HIS A 118 2.83 -4.07 11.21
CA HIS A 118 2.00 -2.87 11.42
C HIS A 118 0.54 -3.05 11.03
N PHE A 119 -0.26 -2.07 11.43
CA PHE A 119 -1.59 -1.80 10.89
C PHE A 119 -1.51 -0.59 9.96
N ASP A 120 -2.38 -0.53 8.97
CA ASP A 120 -2.49 0.62 8.08
C ASP A 120 -3.45 1.67 8.65
N LEU A 121 -2.90 2.59 9.42
CA LEU A 121 -3.63 3.67 10.08
C LEU A 121 -3.37 5.05 9.45
N GLN A 122 -2.91 5.10 8.20
CA GLN A 122 -2.51 6.31 7.50
C GLN A 122 -3.65 7.34 7.39
N TYR A 123 -4.91 6.88 7.41
CA TYR A 123 -6.08 7.76 7.43
C TYR A 123 -6.09 8.74 8.62
N LEU A 124 -5.34 8.44 9.70
CA LEU A 124 -5.19 9.35 10.84
C LEU A 124 -4.24 10.51 10.57
N SER A 125 -3.44 10.44 9.51
CA SER A 125 -2.37 11.41 9.19
C SER A 125 -2.66 12.23 7.93
N VAL A 126 -3.58 11.81 7.08
CA VAL A 126 -3.93 12.53 5.85
C VAL A 126 -4.99 13.60 6.11
N PRO A 127 -4.96 14.72 5.37
CA PRO A 127 -5.92 15.82 5.52
C PRO A 127 -7.26 15.46 4.86
N TRP A 128 -8.15 14.83 5.60
CA TRP A 128 -9.53 14.58 5.14
C TRP A 128 -10.32 15.88 5.12
N LEU A 129 -11.07 16.14 4.04
CA LEU A 129 -11.91 17.32 3.88
C LEU A 129 -13.11 17.34 4.83
N ASP A 130 -13.61 16.16 5.18
CA ASP A 130 -14.74 16.00 6.09
C ASP A 130 -14.59 14.72 6.93
N VAL A 131 -13.85 14.85 8.01
CA VAL A 131 -13.60 13.75 8.96
C VAL A 131 -14.91 13.24 9.59
N ALA A 132 -15.93 14.09 9.72
CA ALA A 132 -17.20 13.72 10.32
C ALA A 132 -18.01 12.73 9.46
N ARG A 133 -17.70 12.61 8.17
CA ARG A 133 -18.37 11.69 7.23
C ARG A 133 -17.56 10.45 6.90
N SER A 134 -16.34 10.33 7.45
CA SER A 134 -15.45 9.22 7.21
C SER A 134 -15.71 8.09 8.19
N ASP A 135 -15.88 6.87 7.69
CA ASP A 135 -16.03 5.67 8.53
C ASP A 135 -14.64 5.05 8.81
N HIS A 136 -14.06 5.42 9.94
CA HIS A 136 -12.76 4.94 10.41
C HIS A 136 -12.79 3.48 10.91
N SER A 137 -13.96 2.87 11.04
CA SER A 137 -14.07 1.47 11.48
C SER A 137 -13.78 0.46 10.37
N ARG A 138 -13.71 0.89 9.11
CA ARG A 138 -13.55 0.02 7.94
C ARG A 138 -12.48 0.52 6.97
N PRO A 139 -11.24 0.76 7.40
CA PRO A 139 -10.20 1.13 6.44
C PRO A 139 -9.86 -0.07 5.55
N LEU A 140 -9.56 0.23 4.29
CA LEU A 140 -9.05 -0.74 3.31
C LEU A 140 -7.56 -0.52 3.10
N SER A 141 -6.87 -1.61 2.75
CA SER A 141 -5.53 -1.59 2.18
C SER A 141 -5.44 -2.56 1.03
N PHE A 142 -4.75 -2.17 -0.02
CA PHE A 142 -4.53 -3.05 -1.16
C PHE A 142 -3.12 -2.93 -1.73
N THR A 143 -2.66 -4.04 -2.26
CA THR A 143 -1.41 -4.14 -3.02
C THR A 143 -1.69 -4.89 -4.32
N LEU A 144 -1.37 -4.28 -5.46
CA LEU A 144 -1.39 -4.90 -6.77
C LEU A 144 0.06 -5.10 -7.24
N PRO A 145 0.60 -6.33 -7.20
CA PRO A 145 1.91 -6.63 -7.73
C PRO A 145 1.91 -6.47 -9.26
N ILE A 146 2.86 -5.68 -9.78
CA ILE A 146 3.11 -5.48 -11.21
C ILE A 146 4.27 -6.35 -11.66
N ALA A 147 5.37 -6.33 -10.90
CA ALA A 147 6.52 -7.20 -11.09
C ALA A 147 6.98 -7.75 -9.74
N LEU A 148 7.47 -8.98 -9.74
CA LEU A 148 8.01 -9.65 -8.57
C LEU A 148 9.41 -10.19 -8.86
N PRO A 149 10.30 -10.22 -7.85
CA PRO A 149 11.58 -10.91 -7.98
C PRO A 149 11.37 -12.40 -8.21
N ARG A 150 12.38 -13.07 -8.75
CA ARG A 150 12.33 -14.55 -9.01
C ARG A 150 12.01 -15.37 -7.76
N GLY A 151 12.42 -14.91 -6.60
CA GLY A 151 12.06 -15.52 -5.31
C GLY A 151 10.60 -15.29 -4.89
N GLY A 152 9.81 -14.58 -5.70
CA GLY A 152 8.42 -14.27 -5.40
C GLY A 152 8.26 -13.09 -4.45
N GLY A 153 7.26 -13.17 -3.59
CA GLY A 153 6.94 -12.17 -2.56
C GLY A 153 5.53 -12.41 -2.04
N GLY A 154 5.16 -11.70 -0.99
CA GLY A 154 3.84 -11.89 -0.40
C GLY A 154 3.59 -10.99 0.78
N LEU A 155 2.49 -11.29 1.45
CA LEU A 155 2.03 -10.64 2.67
C LEU A 155 1.93 -11.69 3.79
N ASN A 156 2.51 -11.39 4.93
CA ASN A 156 2.18 -12.09 6.17
C ASN A 156 1.02 -11.35 6.84
N THR A 157 0.04 -12.07 7.34
CA THR A 157 -1.02 -11.53 8.19
C THR A 157 -1.07 -12.31 9.49
N TRP A 158 -1.60 -11.68 10.53
CA TRP A 158 -1.86 -12.32 11.82
C TRP A 158 -3.35 -12.24 12.14
N ASP A 159 -3.83 -13.19 12.93
CA ASP A 159 -5.18 -13.22 13.50
C ASP A 159 -5.34 -12.20 14.64
N LEU A 160 -5.01 -10.94 14.34
CA LEU A 160 -5.09 -9.81 15.25
C LEU A 160 -5.63 -8.59 14.51
N SER A 161 -6.68 -7.98 15.04
CA SER A 161 -7.19 -6.69 14.58
C SER A 161 -6.67 -5.53 15.42
N PHE A 162 -6.73 -4.32 14.86
CA PHE A 162 -6.38 -3.10 15.58
C PHE A 162 -7.28 -2.88 16.81
N GLU A 163 -8.57 -3.17 16.71
CA GLU A 163 -9.53 -3.04 17.79
C GLU A 163 -9.20 -3.99 18.94
N GLU A 164 -8.84 -5.24 18.64
CA GLU A 164 -8.41 -6.21 19.66
C GLU A 164 -7.14 -5.76 20.35
N GLN A 165 -6.15 -5.25 19.58
CA GLN A 165 -4.93 -4.71 20.17
C GLN A 165 -5.22 -3.50 21.06
N ALA A 166 -6.03 -2.54 20.60
CA ALA A 166 -6.39 -1.36 21.37
C ALA A 166 -7.07 -1.74 22.70
N ALA A 167 -7.97 -2.72 22.68
CA ALA A 167 -8.61 -3.25 23.88
C ALA A 167 -7.60 -3.90 24.85
N GLN A 168 -6.63 -4.65 24.33
CA GLN A 168 -5.57 -5.27 25.15
C GLN A 168 -4.63 -4.22 25.76
N LEU A 169 -4.27 -3.17 25.02
CA LEU A 169 -3.45 -2.07 25.53
C LEU A 169 -4.14 -1.28 26.64
N GLN A 170 -5.47 -1.17 26.62
CA GLN A 170 -6.24 -0.56 27.72
C GLN A 170 -6.28 -1.44 28.97
N ALA A 171 -6.20 -2.76 28.79
CA ALA A 171 -6.32 -3.73 29.89
C ALA A 171 -4.96 -4.11 30.53
N SER A 172 -3.86 -3.98 29.82
CA SER A 172 -2.52 -4.39 30.27
C SER A 172 -1.41 -3.46 29.81
N LYS A 173 -0.30 -3.44 30.56
CA LYS A 173 0.89 -2.64 30.24
C LYS A 173 1.44 -2.99 28.85
N PHE A 174 1.80 -1.95 28.10
CA PHE A 174 2.43 -1.95 26.79
C PHE A 174 3.26 -3.20 26.47
N ALA A 175 2.75 -4.05 25.59
CA ALA A 175 3.59 -5.00 24.87
C ALA A 175 3.80 -4.46 23.43
N PRO A 176 5.03 -4.44 22.89
CA PRO A 176 5.27 -4.13 21.48
C PRO A 176 4.44 -5.04 20.58
N VAL A 177 4.02 -4.52 19.42
CA VAL A 177 3.20 -5.28 18.48
C VAL A 177 3.87 -6.58 18.02
N GLU A 178 5.20 -6.59 17.98
CA GLU A 178 6.02 -7.76 17.67
C GLU A 178 5.90 -8.88 18.70
N GLU A 179 5.81 -8.53 19.98
CA GLU A 179 5.61 -9.53 21.07
C GLU A 179 4.20 -10.12 21.01
N ILE A 180 3.20 -9.27 20.75
CA ILE A 180 1.82 -9.73 20.58
C ILE A 180 1.73 -10.66 19.37
N ALA A 181 2.35 -10.30 18.25
CA ALA A 181 2.38 -11.08 17.03
C ALA A 181 3.00 -12.48 17.23
N GLN A 182 3.98 -12.65 18.13
CA GLN A 182 4.60 -13.95 18.43
C GLN A 182 3.60 -14.95 19.06
N SER A 183 2.57 -14.45 19.73
CA SER A 183 1.52 -15.29 20.34
C SER A 183 0.35 -15.57 19.42
N ARG A 184 0.38 -15.08 18.18
CA ARG A 184 -0.72 -15.15 17.20
C ARG A 184 -0.37 -16.01 16.00
N THR A 185 -1.39 -16.54 15.34
CA THR A 185 -1.22 -17.35 14.13
C THR A 185 -0.84 -16.42 12.96
N ARG A 186 0.31 -16.71 12.34
CA ARG A 186 0.76 -16.04 11.12
C ARG A 186 0.35 -16.86 9.90
N THR A 187 -0.23 -16.20 8.92
CA THR A 187 -0.55 -16.78 7.61
C THR A 187 0.21 -16.06 6.50
N PHE A 188 0.89 -16.81 5.63
CA PHE A 188 1.55 -16.26 4.45
C PHE A 188 0.62 -16.32 3.23
N HIS A 189 0.53 -15.19 2.52
CA HIS A 189 -0.24 -15.04 1.29
C HIS A 189 0.70 -14.68 0.15
N PRO A 190 1.00 -15.62 -0.79
CA PRO A 190 1.87 -15.32 -1.91
C PRO A 190 1.22 -14.30 -2.86
N TYR A 191 2.04 -13.41 -3.39
CA TYR A 191 1.62 -12.48 -4.44
C TYR A 191 1.66 -13.15 -5.81
N THR A 192 0.75 -12.72 -6.67
CA THR A 192 0.72 -13.05 -8.10
C THR A 192 0.64 -11.74 -8.89
N PRO A 193 1.54 -11.47 -9.86
CA PRO A 193 1.43 -10.29 -10.70
C PRO A 193 0.04 -10.19 -11.35
N GLY A 194 -0.53 -8.99 -11.31
CA GLY A 194 -1.88 -8.72 -11.83
C GLY A 194 -3.04 -9.06 -10.90
N VAL A 195 -2.78 -9.69 -9.73
CA VAL A 195 -3.79 -10.02 -8.74
C VAL A 195 -3.67 -9.07 -7.54
N LEU A 196 -4.66 -8.23 -7.35
CA LEU A 196 -4.73 -7.30 -6.23
C LEU A 196 -5.09 -8.05 -4.95
N MET A 197 -4.27 -7.85 -3.92
CA MET A 197 -4.54 -8.33 -2.56
C MET A 197 -5.22 -7.21 -1.79
N LEU A 198 -6.45 -7.47 -1.32
CA LEU A 198 -7.27 -6.53 -0.55
C LEU A 198 -7.42 -7.05 0.87
N HIS A 199 -7.22 -6.19 1.86
CA HIS A 199 -7.47 -6.51 3.26
C HIS A 199 -7.98 -5.27 4.02
N SER A 200 -8.47 -5.47 5.25
CA SER A 200 -8.72 -4.36 6.15
C SER A 200 -7.40 -3.73 6.59
N GLY A 201 -7.32 -2.41 6.57
CA GLY A 201 -6.17 -1.70 7.16
C GLY A 201 -5.97 -1.99 8.65
N HIS A 202 -7.03 -2.46 9.34
CA HIS A 202 -6.98 -2.92 10.73
C HIS A 202 -6.49 -4.38 10.90
N THR A 203 -6.10 -5.07 9.83
CA THR A 203 -5.46 -6.38 9.93
C THR A 203 -3.96 -6.20 10.18
N LEU A 204 -3.43 -6.85 11.22
CA LEU A 204 -1.99 -6.86 11.47
C LEU A 204 -1.28 -7.59 10.34
N HIS A 205 -0.31 -6.92 9.71
CA HIS A 205 0.37 -7.48 8.54
C HIS A 205 1.83 -7.02 8.41
N GLN A 206 2.51 -7.62 7.46
CA GLN A 206 3.91 -7.38 7.14
C GLN A 206 4.20 -7.80 5.71
N ILE A 207 4.97 -7.02 4.98
CA ILE A 207 5.54 -7.47 3.71
C ILE A 207 6.53 -8.59 4.00
N ALA A 208 6.29 -9.76 3.39
CA ALA A 208 7.14 -10.92 3.58
C ALA A 208 8.50 -10.73 2.89
N ALA A 209 9.55 -11.27 3.53
CA ALA A 209 10.88 -11.36 2.95
C ALA A 209 10.89 -12.24 1.70
N VAL A 210 11.86 -11.99 0.83
CA VAL A 210 12.18 -12.84 -0.33
C VAL A 210 13.39 -13.69 0.02
N ASP A 211 13.28 -15.01 -0.19
CA ASP A 211 14.33 -15.94 0.21
C ASP A 211 15.65 -15.74 -0.55
N LYS A 212 15.55 -15.36 -1.82
CA LYS A 212 16.71 -15.15 -2.69
C LYS A 212 16.47 -14.03 -3.67
N VAL A 213 17.46 -13.15 -3.80
CA VAL A 213 17.44 -11.98 -4.68
C VAL A 213 18.64 -12.00 -5.61
N TYR A 214 18.45 -11.54 -6.84
CA TYR A 214 19.48 -11.42 -7.86
C TYR A 214 19.64 -9.95 -8.27
N PRO A 215 20.82 -9.58 -8.84
CA PRO A 215 21.11 -8.19 -9.21
C PRO A 215 20.13 -7.56 -10.22
N ASP A 216 19.48 -8.37 -11.03
CA ASP A 216 18.50 -7.97 -12.04
C ASP A 216 17.04 -8.18 -11.60
N ASP A 217 16.81 -8.58 -10.35
CA ASP A 217 15.46 -8.67 -9.80
C ASP A 217 14.87 -7.27 -9.58
N GLU A 218 13.55 -7.19 -9.67
CA GLU A 218 12.79 -6.02 -9.26
C GLU A 218 11.48 -6.43 -8.60
N ARG A 219 10.99 -5.55 -7.75
CA ARG A 219 9.66 -5.62 -7.18
C ARG A 219 8.97 -4.29 -7.42
N ILE A 220 7.88 -4.32 -8.19
CA ILE A 220 7.02 -3.16 -8.45
C ILE A 220 5.62 -3.51 -7.96
N THR A 221 5.09 -2.70 -7.05
CA THR A 221 3.73 -2.87 -6.54
C THR A 221 3.00 -1.53 -6.56
N LEU A 222 1.79 -1.50 -7.12
CA LEU A 222 0.86 -0.40 -6.88
C LEU A 222 0.23 -0.62 -5.51
N GLN A 223 0.24 0.41 -4.68
CA GLN A 223 -0.32 0.37 -3.33
C GLN A 223 -1.33 1.49 -3.13
N GLY A 224 -2.29 1.23 -2.26
CA GLY A 224 -3.23 2.24 -1.84
C GLY A 224 -4.04 1.78 -0.64
N HIS A 225 -4.68 2.77 -0.04
CA HIS A 225 -5.59 2.62 1.08
C HIS A 225 -6.97 3.12 0.66
N GLY A 226 -7.98 2.85 1.46
CA GLY A 226 -9.31 3.38 1.21
C GLY A 226 -10.07 3.59 2.50
N LEU A 227 -10.91 4.61 2.48
CA LEU A 227 -11.83 4.89 3.57
C LEU A 227 -13.24 5.11 3.01
N TYR A 228 -14.25 4.62 3.73
CA TYR A 228 -15.63 4.82 3.31
C TYR A 228 -16.10 6.21 3.71
N CYS A 229 -16.40 7.05 2.72
CA CYS A 229 -16.78 8.44 2.90
C CYS A 229 -17.99 8.77 2.03
N ASP A 230 -19.05 9.34 2.59
CA ASP A 230 -20.22 9.82 1.83
C ASP A 230 -20.84 8.78 0.88
N GLY A 231 -20.98 7.54 1.33
CA GLY A 231 -21.60 6.48 0.52
C GLY A 231 -20.68 5.85 -0.53
N ALA A 232 -19.41 6.20 -0.58
CA ALA A 232 -18.42 5.68 -1.51
C ALA A 232 -17.08 5.36 -0.81
N TRP A 233 -16.29 4.48 -1.38
CA TRP A 233 -14.90 4.28 -1.00
C TRP A 233 -14.02 5.32 -1.68
N THR A 234 -13.31 6.12 -0.91
CA THR A 234 -12.28 7.02 -1.43
C THR A 234 -10.93 6.37 -1.25
N ILE A 235 -10.28 6.02 -2.38
CA ILE A 235 -8.95 5.40 -2.37
C ILE A 235 -7.86 6.47 -2.51
N TYR A 236 -6.72 6.21 -1.83
CA TYR A 236 -5.58 7.14 -1.75
C TYR A 236 -4.30 6.37 -1.41
N TRP A 237 -3.18 7.07 -1.38
CA TRP A 237 -1.90 6.52 -0.92
C TRP A 237 -1.17 7.36 0.12
#